data_14bc41ac6449880379ea7e377c5a7d85
#
_entry.id   14bc41ac6449880379ea7e377c5a7d85
#
_cell.length_a   1.000
_cell.length_b   1.000
_cell.length_c   1.000
_cell.angle_alpha   90.00
_cell.angle_beta   90.00
_cell.angle_gamma   90.00
#
_symmetry.space_group_name_H-M   'P 1'
#
loop_
_entity.id
_entity.type
_entity.pdbx_description
1 polymer ?
#
loop_
_entity_poly.entity_id
_entity_poly.type
_entity_poly.pdbx_seq_one_letter_code
_entity_poly.pdbx_strand_id
1 'polypeptide(L)'
;MASELPAVIEGEDKHGHGHRTWAVDAKAFAWERPFSKADLKRFGDQTPPEGPILAVRTADLHDKEAVLAANPAAFFTIPHFDGYSAVLIQLQEVSTEALRDALTDGWLACAPRPLADQYTDDPKRLGPTL
;
A
#
# COMPACT_ATOMS: atom_id res chain seq x y z
N MET A 1 -6.47 -7.31 -7.43
CA MET A 1 -5.21 -6.72 -7.95
C MET A 1 -4.00 -7.15 -7.12
N ALA A 2 -4.01 -6.92 -5.83
CA ALA A 2 -2.87 -7.35 -4.98
C ALA A 2 -2.69 -8.87 -4.99
N SER A 3 -3.78 -9.62 -5.02
CA SER A 3 -3.75 -11.09 -5.01
C SER A 3 -3.18 -11.70 -6.29
N GLU A 4 -3.01 -10.91 -7.33
CA GLU A 4 -2.41 -11.37 -8.59
C GLU A 4 -0.89 -11.46 -8.53
N LEU A 5 -0.28 -10.79 -7.55
CA LEU A 5 1.17 -10.84 -7.37
C LEU A 5 1.60 -12.20 -6.82
N PRO A 6 2.83 -12.65 -7.15
CA PRO A 6 3.27 -14.01 -6.75
C PRO A 6 3.29 -14.22 -5.24
N ALA A 7 2.87 -15.41 -4.82
CA ALA A 7 2.94 -15.88 -3.43
C ALA A 7 2.19 -14.99 -2.43
N VAL A 8 1.19 -14.23 -2.89
CA VAL A 8 0.39 -13.37 -2.01
C VAL A 8 -0.65 -14.22 -1.31
N ILE A 9 -0.75 -14.01 -0.01
CA ILE A 9 -1.78 -14.61 0.83
C ILE A 9 -2.70 -13.50 1.31
N GLU A 10 -3.98 -13.60 0.95
CA GLU A 10 -5.01 -12.68 1.44
C GLU A 10 -5.59 -13.23 2.74
N GLY A 11 -5.76 -12.37 3.72
CA GLY A 11 -6.30 -12.74 5.02
C GLY A 11 -7.00 -11.60 5.70
N GLU A 12 -7.31 -11.78 6.97
CA GLU A 12 -7.90 -10.75 7.82
C GLU A 12 -6.92 -10.35 8.90
N ASP A 13 -7.11 -9.15 9.45
CA ASP A 13 -6.22 -8.65 10.50
C ASP A 13 -6.30 -9.53 11.76
N LYS A 14 -5.20 -9.54 12.52
CA LYS A 14 -5.08 -10.38 13.71
C LYS A 14 -5.96 -9.92 14.87
N HIS A 15 -6.49 -8.73 14.78
CA HIS A 15 -7.31 -8.15 15.86
C HIS A 15 -8.81 -8.39 15.67
N GLY A 16 -9.18 -9.16 14.66
CA GLY A 16 -10.57 -9.56 14.48
C GLY A 16 -11.51 -8.46 14.02
N HIS A 17 -10.98 -7.39 13.43
CA HIS A 17 -11.80 -6.30 12.91
C HIS A 17 -12.34 -6.59 11.51
N GLY A 18 -11.98 -7.72 10.91
CA GLY A 18 -12.46 -8.09 9.58
C GLY A 18 -11.82 -7.32 8.44
N HIS A 19 -10.76 -6.56 8.70
CA HIS A 19 -10.07 -5.82 7.65
C HIS A 19 -9.17 -6.75 6.85
N ARG A 20 -9.23 -6.62 5.54
CA ARG A 20 -8.41 -7.47 4.66
C ARG A 20 -6.95 -7.07 4.67
N THR A 21 -6.08 -8.06 4.60
CA THR A 21 -4.64 -7.87 4.50
C THR A 21 -4.10 -8.73 3.35
N TRP A 22 -3.04 -8.24 2.73
CA TRP A 22 -2.32 -8.97 1.68
C TRP A 22 -0.86 -9.04 2.10
N ALA A 23 -0.33 -10.26 2.13
CA ALA A 23 1.01 -10.51 2.64
C ALA A 23 1.82 -11.38 1.68
N VAL A 24 3.14 -11.21 1.70
CA VAL A 24 4.10 -12.09 1.05
C VAL A 24 5.16 -12.44 2.08
N ASP A 25 5.51 -13.72 2.18
CA ASP A 25 6.47 -14.22 3.17
C ASP A 25 6.12 -13.76 4.59
N ALA A 26 4.83 -13.86 4.95
CA ALA A 26 4.29 -13.46 6.25
C ALA A 26 4.42 -11.96 6.57
N LYS A 27 4.77 -11.13 5.58
CA LYS A 27 4.87 -9.67 5.75
C LYS A 27 3.73 -9.00 5.01
N ALA A 28 2.87 -8.28 5.73
CA ALA A 28 1.79 -7.53 5.11
C ALA A 28 2.37 -6.35 4.34
N PHE A 29 2.07 -6.27 3.04
CA PHE A 29 2.49 -5.15 2.21
C PHE A 29 1.33 -4.22 1.85
N ALA A 30 0.10 -4.67 2.06
CA ALA A 30 -1.10 -3.85 1.85
C ALA A 30 -2.18 -4.32 2.83
N TRP A 31 -2.95 -3.38 3.35
CA TRP A 31 -4.08 -3.70 4.25
C TRP A 31 -5.10 -2.58 4.25
N GLU A 32 -6.36 -2.97 4.48
CA GLU A 32 -7.43 -2.00 4.67
C GLU A 32 -7.17 -1.22 5.96
N ARG A 33 -7.24 0.10 5.88
CA ARG A 33 -6.89 0.94 7.03
C ARG A 33 -7.91 2.07 7.21
N PRO A 34 -9.11 1.75 7.73
CA PRO A 34 -10.06 2.81 8.07
C PRO A 34 -9.50 3.67 9.21
N PHE A 35 -9.99 4.90 9.29
CA PHE A 35 -9.57 5.79 10.35
C PHE A 35 -10.12 5.34 11.69
N SER A 36 -9.25 5.32 12.70
CA SER A 36 -9.64 5.10 14.08
C SER A 36 -10.23 6.39 14.66
N LYS A 37 -10.82 6.29 15.85
CA LYS A 37 -11.31 7.48 16.54
C LYS A 37 -10.17 8.47 16.83
N ALA A 38 -8.99 7.96 17.16
CA ALA A 38 -7.83 8.80 17.40
C ALA A 38 -7.39 9.52 16.12
N ASP A 39 -7.42 8.84 14.97
CA ASP A 39 -7.11 9.46 13.68
C ASP A 39 -8.08 10.59 13.38
N LEU A 40 -9.37 10.34 13.53
CA LEU A 40 -10.40 11.35 13.27
C LEU A 40 -10.24 12.56 14.19
N LYS A 41 -9.88 12.32 15.44
CA LYS A 41 -9.64 13.41 16.40
C LYS A 41 -8.47 14.29 15.97
N ARG A 42 -7.42 13.69 15.40
CA ARG A 42 -6.26 14.43 14.94
C ARG A 42 -6.55 15.28 13.71
N PHE A 43 -7.56 14.97 12.92
CA PHE A 43 -7.99 15.84 11.83
C PHE A 43 -8.55 17.17 12.32
N GLY A 44 -9.08 17.21 13.54
CA GLY A 44 -9.65 18.42 14.12
C GLY A 44 -10.78 18.98 13.25
N ASP A 45 -10.62 20.22 12.79
CA ASP A 45 -11.59 20.89 11.93
C ASP A 45 -11.47 20.52 10.46
N GLN A 46 -10.43 19.77 10.09
CA GLN A 46 -10.25 19.34 8.70
C GLN A 46 -11.13 18.15 8.39
N THR A 47 -11.69 18.13 7.19
CA THR A 47 -12.49 17.00 6.74
C THR A 47 -11.57 15.84 6.35
N PRO A 48 -11.71 14.67 7.01
CA PRO A 48 -10.91 13.51 6.62
C PRO A 48 -11.31 13.00 5.24
N PRO A 49 -10.38 12.34 4.52
CA PRO A 49 -10.72 11.70 3.27
C PRO A 49 -11.84 10.68 3.46
N GLU A 50 -12.78 10.65 2.52
CA GLU A 50 -13.91 9.74 2.57
C GLU A 50 -13.66 8.48 1.75
N GLY A 51 -14.46 7.44 2.04
CA GLY A 51 -14.43 6.19 1.30
C GLY A 51 -13.35 5.23 1.77
N PRO A 52 -13.16 4.13 1.05
CA PRO A 52 -12.20 3.10 1.45
C PRO A 52 -10.76 3.60 1.39
N ILE A 53 -9.99 3.28 2.43
CA ILE A 53 -8.58 3.64 2.55
C ILE A 53 -7.76 2.36 2.60
N LEU A 54 -6.71 2.30 1.78
CA LEU A 54 -5.77 1.20 1.75
C LEU A 54 -4.40 1.70 2.21
N ALA A 55 -3.74 0.95 3.08
CA ALA A 55 -2.35 1.21 3.44
C ALA A 55 -1.46 0.32 2.60
N VAL A 56 -0.35 0.84 2.10
CA VAL A 56 0.61 0.08 1.29
C VAL A 56 2.03 0.43 1.74
N ARG A 57 2.85 -0.59 1.92
CA ARG A 57 4.25 -0.40 2.29
C ARG A 57 5.05 0.25 1.18
N THR A 58 6.04 1.02 1.58
CA THR A 58 7.08 1.54 0.70
C THR A 58 8.43 0.92 1.12
N ALA A 59 9.41 0.98 0.23
CA ALA A 59 10.72 0.40 0.52
C ALA A 59 11.40 1.12 1.71
N ASP A 60 11.26 2.44 1.78
CA ASP A 60 11.84 3.25 2.85
C ASP A 60 11.10 4.60 2.92
N LEU A 61 11.56 5.48 3.80
CA LEU A 61 10.95 6.80 3.97
C LEU A 61 11.19 7.73 2.77
N HIS A 62 12.28 7.53 2.06
CA HIS A 62 12.58 8.29 0.85
C HIS A 62 11.56 7.97 -0.25
N ASP A 63 11.29 6.68 -0.48
CA ASP A 63 10.28 6.26 -1.43
C ASP A 63 8.89 6.73 -1.01
N LYS A 64 8.61 6.72 0.29
CA LYS A 64 7.34 7.24 0.82
C LYS A 64 7.14 8.70 0.41
N GLU A 65 8.15 9.54 0.60
CA GLU A 65 8.07 10.94 0.22
C GLU A 65 7.86 11.13 -1.28
N ALA A 66 8.54 10.33 -2.09
CA ALA A 66 8.42 10.39 -3.54
C ALA A 66 7.01 10.03 -4.00
N VAL A 67 6.42 8.99 -3.41
CA VAL A 67 5.06 8.55 -3.73
C VAL A 67 4.05 9.62 -3.34
N LEU A 68 4.18 10.21 -2.16
CA LEU A 68 3.29 11.26 -1.70
C LEU A 68 3.36 12.50 -2.59
N ALA A 69 4.56 12.86 -3.03
CA ALA A 69 4.77 14.03 -3.88
C ALA A 69 4.23 13.81 -5.31
N ALA A 70 4.33 12.58 -5.81
CA ALA A 70 3.92 12.26 -7.18
C ALA A 70 2.40 12.26 -7.37
N ASN A 71 1.64 11.95 -6.32
CA ASN A 71 0.20 11.76 -6.45
C ASN A 71 -0.57 12.24 -5.21
N PRO A 72 -0.45 13.54 -4.88
CA PRO A 72 -1.01 14.05 -3.61
C PRO A 72 -2.53 14.01 -3.53
N ALA A 73 -3.23 13.87 -4.66
CA ALA A 73 -4.69 13.78 -4.66
C ALA A 73 -5.20 12.46 -4.08
N ALA A 74 -4.45 11.38 -4.27
CA ALA A 74 -4.86 10.04 -3.87
C ALA A 74 -4.02 9.45 -2.74
N PHE A 75 -2.75 9.83 -2.64
CA PHE A 75 -1.81 9.28 -1.67
C PHE A 75 -1.56 10.30 -0.56
N PHE A 76 -1.62 9.84 0.68
CA PHE A 76 -1.43 10.73 1.83
C PHE A 76 -0.86 9.96 3.02
N THR A 77 -0.58 10.68 4.10
CA THR A 77 -0.12 10.10 5.35
C THR A 77 -0.86 10.76 6.52
N ILE A 78 -0.79 10.15 7.68
CA ILE A 78 -1.38 10.66 8.91
C ILE A 78 -0.33 10.60 10.02
N PRO A 79 -0.52 11.34 11.14
CA PRO A 79 0.47 11.34 12.23
C PRO A 79 0.82 9.95 12.76
N HIS A 80 -0.14 9.03 12.81
CA HIS A 80 0.12 7.65 13.24
C HIS A 80 1.16 6.94 12.37
N PHE A 81 1.31 7.37 11.11
CA PHE A 81 2.24 6.78 10.16
C PHE A 81 3.55 7.57 10.02
N ASP A 82 3.75 8.60 10.83
CA ASP A 82 5.01 9.35 10.80
C ASP A 82 6.18 8.43 11.13
N GLY A 83 7.22 8.48 10.30
CA GLY A 83 8.39 7.61 10.45
C GLY A 83 8.18 6.16 10.04
N TYR A 84 7.00 5.81 9.57
CA TYR A 84 6.68 4.45 9.11
C TYR A 84 6.67 4.40 7.58
N SER A 85 7.32 3.38 7.00
CA SER A 85 7.46 3.24 5.55
C SER A 85 6.21 2.65 4.92
N ALA A 86 5.11 3.39 4.98
CA ALA A 86 3.85 3.06 4.34
C ALA A 86 3.08 4.33 4.03
N VAL A 87 2.24 4.27 3.01
CA VAL A 87 1.36 5.37 2.61
C VAL A 87 -0.09 4.93 2.69
N LEU A 88 -0.98 5.89 2.76
CA LEU A 88 -2.42 5.67 2.71
C LEU A 88 -2.94 6.11 1.34
N ILE A 89 -3.87 5.35 0.79
CA ILE A 89 -4.41 5.56 -0.55
C ILE A 89 -5.92 5.70 -0.47
N GLN A 90 -6.44 6.78 -1.03
CA GLN A 90 -7.88 6.96 -1.23
C GLN A 90 -8.29 6.16 -2.47
N LEU A 91 -8.93 5.02 -2.27
CA LEU A 91 -9.29 4.14 -3.38
C LEU A 91 -10.27 4.78 -4.36
N GLN A 92 -11.04 5.76 -3.91
CA GLN A 92 -11.95 6.50 -4.80
C GLN A 92 -11.24 7.48 -5.72
N GLU A 93 -10.03 7.92 -5.35
CA GLU A 93 -9.29 8.94 -6.08
C GLU A 93 -8.13 8.39 -6.90
N VAL A 94 -7.65 7.20 -6.55
CA VAL A 94 -6.45 6.64 -7.20
C VAL A 94 -6.81 6.03 -8.56
N SER A 95 -5.93 6.23 -9.55
CA SER A 95 -6.06 5.52 -10.83
C SER A 95 -5.68 4.05 -10.66
N THR A 96 -6.20 3.20 -11.54
CA THR A 96 -5.86 1.78 -11.53
C THR A 96 -4.36 1.57 -11.72
N GLU A 97 -3.76 2.36 -12.61
CA GLU A 97 -2.33 2.27 -12.88
C GLU A 97 -1.49 2.65 -11.67
N ALA A 98 -1.80 3.77 -11.01
CA ALA A 98 -1.08 4.21 -9.82
C ALA A 98 -1.24 3.22 -8.67
N LEU A 99 -2.42 2.65 -8.50
CA LEU A 99 -2.67 1.64 -7.49
C LEU A 99 -1.86 0.37 -7.76
N ARG A 100 -1.83 -0.07 -9.02
CA ARG A 100 -1.04 -1.25 -9.39
C ARG A 100 0.43 -1.04 -9.12
N ASP A 101 0.96 0.12 -9.48
CA ASP A 101 2.37 0.45 -9.24
C ASP A 101 2.69 0.46 -7.75
N ALA A 102 1.83 1.07 -6.94
CA ALA A 102 2.02 1.13 -5.49
C ALA A 102 2.00 -0.27 -4.86
N LEU A 103 1.06 -1.12 -5.28
CA LEU A 103 0.96 -2.49 -4.77
C LEU A 103 2.18 -3.32 -5.17
N THR A 104 2.65 -3.18 -6.41
CA THR A 104 3.84 -3.88 -6.89
C THR A 104 5.08 -3.44 -6.10
N ASP A 105 5.25 -2.16 -5.88
CA ASP A 105 6.37 -1.63 -5.11
C ASP A 105 6.33 -2.10 -3.66
N GLY A 106 5.13 -2.12 -3.06
CA GLY A 106 4.95 -2.64 -1.70
C GLY A 106 5.29 -4.12 -1.60
N TRP A 107 4.85 -4.90 -2.59
CA TRP A 107 5.19 -6.32 -2.68
C TRP A 107 6.70 -6.53 -2.80
N LEU A 108 7.34 -5.77 -3.68
CA LEU A 108 8.80 -5.85 -3.86
C LEU A 108 9.55 -5.51 -2.58
N ALA A 109 9.04 -4.56 -1.79
CA ALA A 109 9.66 -4.18 -0.53
C ALA A 109 9.60 -5.30 0.52
N CYS A 110 8.62 -6.20 0.42
CA CYS A 110 8.39 -7.26 1.40
C CYS A 110 8.78 -8.65 0.91
N ALA A 111 8.81 -8.89 -0.41
CA ALA A 111 9.08 -10.19 -0.97
C ALA A 111 10.53 -10.64 -0.68
N PRO A 112 10.75 -11.95 -0.44
CA PRO A 112 12.12 -12.47 -0.34
C PRO A 112 12.88 -12.20 -1.64
N ARG A 113 14.17 -11.93 -1.51
CA ARG A 113 15.00 -11.53 -2.66
C ARG A 113 14.91 -12.49 -3.84
N PRO A 114 15.00 -13.83 -3.67
CA PRO A 114 14.87 -14.73 -4.82
C PRO A 114 13.54 -14.59 -5.55
N LEU A 115 12.45 -14.39 -4.83
CA LEU A 115 11.12 -14.22 -5.42
C LEU A 115 11.01 -12.87 -6.12
N ALA A 116 11.53 -11.79 -5.51
CA ALA A 116 11.54 -10.48 -6.12
C ALA A 116 12.37 -10.45 -7.40
N ASP A 117 13.53 -11.11 -7.40
CA ASP A 117 14.41 -11.20 -8.58
C ASP A 117 13.72 -11.95 -9.71
N GLN A 118 13.03 -13.05 -9.42
CA GLN A 118 12.26 -13.78 -10.42
C GLN A 118 11.18 -12.92 -11.06
N TYR A 119 10.50 -12.11 -10.26
CA TYR A 119 9.46 -11.21 -10.76
C TYR A 119 10.04 -10.16 -11.71
N THR A 120 11.13 -9.53 -11.32
CA THR A 120 11.74 -8.46 -12.11
C THR A 120 12.42 -8.98 -13.37
N ASP A 121 12.90 -10.23 -13.36
CA ASP A 121 13.57 -10.84 -14.49
C ASP A 121 12.61 -11.53 -15.47
N ASP A 122 11.34 -11.63 -15.13
CA ASP A 122 10.33 -12.28 -15.99
C ASP A 122 9.91 -11.34 -17.12
N PRO A 123 10.24 -11.65 -18.39
CA PRO A 123 9.85 -10.80 -19.53
C PRO A 123 8.36 -10.56 -19.64
N LYS A 124 7.55 -11.53 -19.22
CA LYS A 124 6.08 -11.39 -19.25
C LYS A 124 5.61 -10.36 -18.24
N ARG A 125 6.32 -10.23 -17.12
CA ARG A 125 5.99 -9.27 -16.06
C ARG A 125 6.43 -7.87 -16.43
N LEU A 126 7.59 -7.76 -17.08
CA LEU A 126 8.08 -6.48 -17.55
C LEU A 126 7.26 -5.96 -18.72
N GLY A 127 6.62 -6.86 -19.44
CA GLY A 127 5.67 -6.50 -20.49
C GLY A 127 6.29 -5.80 -21.68
N PRO A 128 5.48 -5.50 -22.70
CA PRO A 128 5.94 -4.78 -23.89
C PRO A 128 5.95 -3.27 -23.72
N THR A 129 5.77 -2.77 -22.54
CA THR A 129 5.63 -1.34 -22.25
C THR A 129 6.92 -0.55 -22.40
N LEU A 130 7.97 -1.23 -22.68
CA LEU A 130 9.26 -0.57 -22.82
C LEU A 130 9.49 0.01 -24.23
#